data_f8acbcb86d3253019a7ac2da70ee31bd
#
_entry.id   f8acbcb86d3253019a7ac2da70ee31bd
#
_cell.length_a   1.000
_cell.length_b   1.000
_cell.length_c   1.000
_cell.angle_alpha   90.00
_cell.angle_beta   90.00
_cell.angle_gamma   90.00
#
_symmetry.space_group_name_H-M   'P 1'
#
loop_
_entity.id
_entity.type
_entity.pdbx_description
1 polymer ?
#
loop_
_entity_poly.entity_id
_entity_poly.type
_entity_poly.pdbx_seq_one_letter_code
_entity_poly.pdbx_strand_id
1 'polypeptide(L)' 'MQRAIDEILDFVTSAPTLDQIVDFSYSDETLDRIEYLNQQEEGDALTNDEQDELREFKRAAFVMEQLKIRAQRRLGTAQP' A
#
# COMPACT_ATOMS: atom_id res chain seq x y z
N MET A 1 -0.96 -16.44 -1.90
CA MET A 1 -0.41 -15.28 -1.16
C MET A 1 -1.21 -14.03 -1.52
N GLN A 2 -1.61 -13.26 -0.54
CA GLN A 2 -2.38 -12.05 -0.79
C GLN A 2 -1.48 -10.95 -1.37
N ARG A 3 -1.96 -10.27 -2.41
CA ARG A 3 -1.23 -9.19 -3.05
C ARG A 3 -1.50 -7.88 -2.31
N ALA A 4 -0.58 -6.92 -2.44
CA ALA A 4 -0.76 -5.61 -1.80
C ALA A 4 -2.05 -4.93 -2.23
N ILE A 5 -2.39 -5.01 -3.52
CA ILE A 5 -3.64 -4.42 -4.02
C ILE A 5 -4.87 -5.08 -3.39
N ASP A 6 -4.82 -6.40 -3.14
CA ASP A 6 -5.92 -7.11 -2.52
C ASP A 6 -6.13 -6.64 -1.08
N GLU A 7 -5.06 -6.39 -0.32
CA GLU A 7 -5.17 -5.85 1.02
C GLU A 7 -5.83 -4.47 1.02
N ILE A 8 -5.47 -3.62 0.05
CA ILE A 8 -6.07 -2.29 -0.08
C ILE A 8 -7.56 -2.41 -0.41
N LEU A 9 -7.91 -3.27 -1.37
CA LEU A 9 -9.31 -3.46 -1.78
C LEU A 9 -10.15 -3.99 -0.62
N ASP A 10 -9.64 -4.98 0.11
CA ASP A 10 -10.34 -5.53 1.27
C ASP A 10 -10.52 -4.45 2.34
N PHE A 11 -9.49 -3.65 2.59
CA PHE A 11 -9.56 -2.58 3.57
C PHE A 11 -10.59 -1.52 3.18
N VAL A 12 -10.55 -1.04 1.94
CA VAL A 12 -11.46 0.01 1.46
C VAL A 12 -12.91 -0.47 1.47
N THR A 13 -13.14 -1.74 1.10
CA THR A 13 -14.50 -2.28 1.09
C THR A 13 -15.04 -2.59 2.48
N SER A 14 -14.20 -2.53 3.52
CA SER A 14 -14.65 -2.65 4.92
C SER A 14 -15.23 -1.36 5.48
N ALA A 15 -15.32 -0.31 4.67
CA ALA A 15 -15.83 1.02 5.06
C ALA A 15 -15.06 1.62 6.25
N PRO A 16 -13.74 1.80 6.12
CA PRO A 16 -12.92 2.31 7.23
C PRO A 16 -13.25 3.77 7.57
N THR A 17 -12.99 4.13 8.82
CA THR A 17 -13.03 5.54 9.23
C THR A 17 -11.80 6.28 8.68
N LEU A 18 -11.84 7.62 8.73
CA LEU A 18 -10.70 8.43 8.31
C LEU A 18 -9.44 8.10 9.12
N ASP A 19 -9.59 7.92 10.45
CA ASP A 19 -8.46 7.55 11.30
C ASP A 19 -7.87 6.20 10.90
N GLN A 20 -8.72 5.23 10.56
CA GLN A 20 -8.25 3.92 10.12
C GLN A 20 -7.49 4.01 8.80
N ILE A 21 -7.91 4.90 7.90
CA ILE A 21 -7.19 5.12 6.64
C ILE A 21 -5.78 5.66 6.91
N VAL A 22 -5.68 6.66 7.78
CA VAL A 22 -4.37 7.25 8.13
C VAL A 22 -3.45 6.19 8.76
N ASP A 23 -4.00 5.29 9.57
CA ASP A 23 -3.23 4.28 10.30
C ASP A 23 -3.00 2.99 9.51
N PHE A 24 -3.52 2.89 8.29
CA PHE A 24 -3.38 1.65 7.51
C PHE A 24 -1.90 1.28 7.31
N SER A 25 -1.61 0.00 7.47
CA SER A 25 -0.34 -0.60 7.07
C SER A 25 -0.59 -2.00 6.50
N TYR A 26 0.33 -2.44 5.64
CA TYR A 26 0.25 -3.80 5.09
C TYR A 26 0.57 -4.84 6.16
N SER A 27 0.15 -6.09 5.92
CA SER A 27 0.55 -7.21 6.77
C SER A 27 2.07 -7.39 6.74
N ASP A 28 2.60 -8.05 7.77
CA ASP A 28 4.03 -8.34 7.85
C ASP A 28 4.49 -9.18 6.66
N GLU A 29 3.67 -10.14 6.24
CA GLU A 29 3.96 -10.98 5.07
C GLU A 29 4.14 -10.14 3.81
N THR A 30 3.24 -9.19 3.59
CA THR A 30 3.32 -8.29 2.43
C THR A 30 4.53 -7.37 2.53
N LEU A 31 4.82 -6.82 3.71
CA LEU A 31 6.00 -5.98 3.91
C LEU A 31 7.30 -6.74 3.64
N ASP A 32 7.37 -7.99 4.08
CA ASP A 32 8.54 -8.84 3.81
C ASP A 32 8.72 -9.09 2.33
N ARG A 33 7.62 -9.32 1.60
CA ARG A 33 7.67 -9.52 0.15
C ARG A 33 8.15 -8.29 -0.57
N ILE A 34 7.66 -7.11 -0.15
CA ILE A 34 8.08 -5.83 -0.72
C ILE A 34 9.58 -5.62 -0.50
N GLU A 35 10.07 -5.89 0.69
CA GLU A 35 11.48 -5.76 1.00
C GLU A 35 12.33 -6.68 0.12
N TYR A 36 11.89 -7.93 -0.06
CA TYR A 36 12.54 -8.87 -0.95
C TYR A 36 12.62 -8.33 -2.38
N LEU A 37 11.50 -7.83 -2.92
CA LEU A 37 11.46 -7.30 -4.28
C LEU A 37 12.38 -6.09 -4.44
N ASN A 38 12.41 -5.20 -3.46
CA ASN A 38 13.30 -4.04 -3.50
C ASN A 38 14.78 -4.45 -3.49
N GLN A 39 15.12 -5.45 -2.70
CA GLN A 39 16.49 -5.97 -2.67
C GLN A 39 16.88 -6.60 -4.00
N GLN A 40 15.97 -7.35 -4.62
CA GLN A 40 16.23 -7.94 -5.94
C GLN A 40 16.36 -6.88 -7.02
N GLU A 41 15.59 -5.80 -6.93
CA GLU A 41 15.70 -4.67 -7.86
C GLU A 41 17.08 -4.02 -7.76
N GLU A 42 17.57 -3.80 -6.54
CA GLU A 42 18.89 -3.20 -6.33
C GLU A 42 20.01 -4.08 -6.92
N GLY A 43 19.85 -5.41 -6.85
CA GLY A 43 20.80 -6.35 -7.42
C GLY A 43 20.57 -6.65 -8.89
N ASP A 44 19.61 -5.99 -9.53
CA ASP A 44 19.24 -6.21 -10.93
C ASP A 44 18.89 -7.69 -11.20
N ALA A 45 18.22 -8.32 -10.23
CA ALA A 45 17.93 -9.76 -10.23
C ALA A 45 16.43 -10.09 -10.29
N LEU A 46 15.57 -9.10 -10.59
CA LEU A 46 14.14 -9.34 -10.71
C LEU A 46 13.81 -10.17 -11.96
N THR A 47 12.97 -11.17 -11.80
CA THR A 47 12.34 -11.84 -12.94
C THR A 47 11.30 -10.91 -13.57
N ASN A 48 10.81 -11.25 -14.76
CA ASN A 48 9.75 -10.45 -15.41
C ASN A 48 8.49 -10.39 -14.57
N ASP A 49 8.09 -11.52 -13.97
CA ASP A 49 6.92 -11.56 -13.10
C ASP A 49 7.12 -10.71 -11.86
N GLU A 50 8.32 -10.73 -11.28
CA GLU A 50 8.64 -9.92 -10.11
C GLU A 50 8.67 -8.42 -10.45
N GLN A 51 9.13 -8.05 -11.64
CA GLN A 51 9.08 -6.66 -12.10
C GLN A 51 7.64 -6.17 -12.18
N ASP A 52 6.73 -6.99 -12.69
CA ASP A 52 5.32 -6.65 -12.78
C ASP A 52 4.70 -6.53 -11.39
N GLU A 53 5.04 -7.44 -10.50
CA GLU A 53 4.57 -7.43 -9.11
C GLU A 53 5.01 -6.15 -8.39
N LEU A 54 6.28 -5.77 -8.54
CA LEU A 54 6.80 -4.56 -7.91
C LEU A 54 6.15 -3.30 -8.48
N ARG A 55 5.91 -3.27 -9.79
CA ARG A 55 5.24 -2.15 -10.43
C ARG A 55 3.80 -2.00 -9.90
N GLU A 56 3.09 -3.11 -9.79
CA GLU A 56 1.74 -3.11 -9.23
C GLU A 56 1.73 -2.64 -7.77
N PHE A 57 2.70 -3.09 -6.99
CA PHE A 57 2.84 -2.65 -5.61
C PHE A 57 3.08 -1.14 -5.53
N LYS A 58 3.96 -0.59 -6.38
CA LYS A 58 4.24 0.85 -6.40
C LYS A 58 3.00 1.66 -6.73
N ARG A 59 2.15 1.16 -7.64
CA ARG A 59 0.86 1.80 -7.96
C ARG A 59 -0.08 1.77 -6.77
N ALA A 60 -0.18 0.62 -6.11
CA ALA A 60 -1.04 0.46 -4.94
C ALA A 60 -0.58 1.39 -3.81
N ALA A 61 0.72 1.48 -3.58
CA ALA A 61 1.29 2.36 -2.57
C ALA A 61 0.97 3.83 -2.86
N PHE A 62 1.04 4.22 -4.13
CA PHE A 62 0.69 5.59 -4.53
C PHE A 62 -0.78 5.90 -4.22
N VAL A 63 -1.68 5.00 -4.58
CA VAL A 63 -3.12 5.17 -4.31
C VAL A 63 -3.36 5.28 -2.81
N MET A 64 -2.74 4.41 -2.02
CA MET A 64 -2.92 4.41 -0.56
C MET A 64 -2.38 5.70 0.06
N GLU A 65 -1.25 6.19 -0.44
CA GLU A 65 -0.70 7.47 0.02
C GLU A 65 -1.66 8.62 -0.26
N GLN A 66 -2.27 8.64 -1.45
CA GLN A 66 -3.27 9.67 -1.77
C GLN A 66 -4.49 9.59 -0.86
N LEU A 67 -4.93 8.38 -0.54
CA LEU A 67 -6.05 8.19 0.39
C LEU A 67 -5.69 8.72 1.78
N LYS A 68 -4.49 8.44 2.26
CA LYS A 68 -4.03 8.95 3.57
C LYS A 68 -3.96 10.46 3.61
N ILE A 69 -3.42 11.07 2.56
CA ILE A 69 -3.34 12.54 2.47
C ILE A 69 -4.74 13.16 2.53
N ARG A 70 -5.68 12.61 1.76
CA ARG A 70 -7.06 13.10 1.74
C ARG A 70 -7.74 12.92 3.09
N ALA A 71 -7.53 11.77 3.74
CA ALA A 71 -8.08 11.51 5.05
C ALA A 71 -7.54 12.50 6.09
N GLN A 72 -6.25 12.79 6.06
CA GLN A 72 -5.62 13.76 6.95
C GLN A 72 -6.20 15.16 6.74
N ARG A 73 -6.41 15.57 5.50
CA ARG A 73 -7.03 16.86 5.19
C ARG A 73 -8.44 16.97 5.76
N ARG A 74 -9.24 15.91 5.61
CA ARG A 74 -10.61 15.91 6.12
C ARG A 74 -10.64 15.97 7.64
N LEU A 75 -9.72 15.25 8.30
CA LEU A 75 -9.60 15.31 9.75
C LEU A 75 -9.17 16.70 10.21
N GLY A 76 -8.23 17.34 9.49
CA GLY A 76 -7.78 18.68 9.79
C GLY A 76 -8.86 19.73 9.59
N THR A 77 -9.67 19.61 8.54
CA THR A 77 -10.77 20.57 8.27
C THR A 77 -11.96 20.36 9.20
N ALA A 78 -12.09 19.18 9.81
CA ALA A 78 -13.16 18.91 10.78
C ALA A 78 -12.87 19.54 12.13
N GLN A 79 -11.67 20.05 12.35
CA GLN A 79 -11.28 20.71 13.59
C GLN A 79 -11.52 22.21 13.50
N PRO A 80 -12.18 22.80 14.48
CA PRO A 80 -12.39 24.25 14.50
C PRO A 80 -11.09 25.03 14.63
#